data_35a69570f1f31d51eddb6f440665d831
#
_entry.id   35a69570f1f31d51eddb6f440665d831
#
_cell.length_a   1.000
_cell.length_b   1.000
_cell.length_c   1.000
_cell.angle_alpha   90.00
_cell.angle_beta   90.00
_cell.angle_gamma   90.00
#
_symmetry.space_group_name_H-M   'P 1'
#
loop_
_entity.id
_entity.type
_entity.pdbx_description
1 polymer ?
#
loop_
_entity_poly.entity_id
_entity_poly.type
_entity_poly.pdbx_seq_one_letter_code
_entity_poly.pdbx_strand_id
1 'polypeptide(L)'
;MTSTLTPAHLFDLTGKVALVTGGATGIGRMAAEGLAAAGARVLIASRKADACEAVAAEINALGVAGSVEGFGGDVATEDGIKALVAEVQSRTDRLHILMNNAGRTWGAPLGEHPYDAWDKLLSLNVTGMFHLTQSLLPLLLAAKTDDDPARVVNVGSVMGDIPKGTMTYSYAVSKGAVHHMTRVLSNDLAPMGITVNAIAPGPFVSKMTAFALADEEGRRKSAQGVPLGRVGTPEDVAGALQYLCGRGGAYVSGAILPLSGGMQSNAPGSLFNEDL
;
A
#
# COMPACT_ATOMS: atom_id res chain seq x y z
N MET A 1 21.29 -15.51 26.58
CA MET A 1 20.12 -15.12 25.76
C MET A 1 20.54 -13.94 24.91
N THR A 2 20.45 -14.02 23.61
CA THR A 2 20.66 -12.87 22.71
C THR A 2 19.45 -11.91 22.83
N SER A 3 19.71 -10.60 22.81
CA SER A 3 18.63 -9.60 22.86
C SER A 3 17.68 -9.76 21.68
N THR A 4 16.39 -9.76 21.92
CA THR A 4 15.32 -9.77 20.89
C THR A 4 15.01 -8.35 20.37
N LEU A 5 15.69 -7.30 20.90
CA LEU A 5 15.48 -5.92 20.50
C LEU A 5 16.47 -5.44 19.41
N THR A 6 17.01 -6.36 18.64
CA THR A 6 17.88 -6.01 17.51
C THR A 6 17.07 -5.66 16.25
N PRO A 7 17.55 -4.74 15.41
CA PRO A 7 16.88 -4.46 14.14
C PRO A 7 16.67 -5.70 13.28
N ALA A 8 17.63 -6.61 13.25
CA ALA A 8 17.56 -7.87 12.54
C ALA A 8 16.39 -8.76 13.02
N HIS A 9 16.01 -8.70 14.32
CA HIS A 9 14.86 -9.43 14.82
C HIS A 9 13.53 -8.69 14.61
N LEU A 10 13.55 -7.36 14.77
CA LEU A 10 12.34 -6.55 14.73
C LEU A 10 11.78 -6.38 13.32
N PHE A 11 12.62 -6.41 12.29
CA PHE A 11 12.25 -6.13 10.90
C PHE A 11 12.44 -7.33 9.96
N ASP A 12 12.84 -8.48 10.49
CA ASP A 12 12.95 -9.73 9.74
C ASP A 12 11.56 -10.24 9.30
N LEU A 13 11.46 -10.56 8.01
CA LEU A 13 10.26 -11.13 7.40
C LEU A 13 10.53 -12.56 6.85
N THR A 14 11.64 -13.17 7.22
CA THR A 14 11.98 -14.53 6.81
C THR A 14 10.88 -15.51 7.21
N GLY A 15 10.45 -16.35 6.27
CA GLY A 15 9.36 -17.31 6.45
C GLY A 15 7.96 -16.73 6.33
N LYS A 16 7.81 -15.40 6.15
CA LYS A 16 6.51 -14.77 5.89
C LYS A 16 6.15 -14.82 4.40
N VAL A 17 4.86 -15.05 4.13
CA VAL A 17 4.28 -14.94 2.79
C VAL A 17 3.47 -13.65 2.71
N ALA A 18 3.73 -12.84 1.69
CA ALA A 18 3.04 -11.58 1.43
C ALA A 18 2.30 -11.63 0.07
N LEU A 19 1.13 -11.01 -0.01
CA LEU A 19 0.46 -10.68 -1.27
C LEU A 19 0.43 -9.16 -1.45
N VAL A 20 0.91 -8.67 -2.62
CA VAL A 20 0.85 -7.26 -3.01
C VAL A 20 0.02 -7.12 -4.28
N THR A 21 -1.16 -6.52 -4.19
CA THR A 21 -1.97 -6.23 -5.38
C THR A 21 -1.46 -4.99 -6.10
N GLY A 22 -1.45 -5.01 -7.45
CA GLY A 22 -0.84 -3.93 -8.23
C GLY A 22 0.69 -3.89 -8.10
N GLY A 23 1.33 -5.03 -7.81
CA GLY A 23 2.75 -5.15 -7.49
C GLY A 23 3.73 -4.90 -8.64
N ALA A 24 3.25 -4.76 -9.87
CA ALA A 24 4.13 -4.60 -11.04
C ALA A 24 4.63 -3.16 -11.27
N THR A 25 4.17 -2.16 -10.51
CA THR A 25 4.56 -0.75 -10.76
C THR A 25 4.47 0.13 -9.51
N GLY A 26 5.19 1.23 -9.50
CA GLY A 26 5.10 2.28 -8.48
C GLY A 26 5.27 1.73 -7.06
N ILE A 27 4.41 2.18 -6.14
CA ILE A 27 4.47 1.79 -4.72
C ILE A 27 4.36 0.28 -4.54
N GLY A 28 3.55 -0.42 -5.36
CA GLY A 28 3.44 -1.88 -5.28
C GLY A 28 4.74 -2.61 -5.61
N ARG A 29 5.50 -2.16 -6.62
CA ARG A 29 6.83 -2.71 -6.94
C ARG A 29 7.83 -2.38 -5.82
N MET A 30 7.87 -1.15 -5.34
CA MET A 30 8.73 -0.75 -4.22
C MET A 30 8.44 -1.58 -2.96
N ALA A 31 7.16 -1.85 -2.70
CA ALA A 31 6.72 -2.70 -1.60
C ALA A 31 7.18 -4.16 -1.77
N ALA A 32 7.00 -4.72 -2.97
CA ALA A 32 7.42 -6.10 -3.26
C ALA A 32 8.92 -6.28 -3.06
N GLU A 33 9.72 -5.35 -3.57
CA GLU A 33 11.17 -5.34 -3.41
C GLU A 33 11.56 -5.19 -1.94
N GLY A 34 10.98 -4.22 -1.20
CA GLY A 34 11.29 -3.96 0.20
C GLY A 34 10.92 -5.12 1.13
N LEU A 35 9.77 -5.81 0.88
CA LEU A 35 9.36 -6.99 1.64
C LEU A 35 10.25 -8.21 1.32
N ALA A 36 10.61 -8.42 0.05
CA ALA A 36 11.52 -9.48 -0.36
C ALA A 36 12.94 -9.26 0.15
N ALA A 37 13.43 -8.01 0.16
CA ALA A 37 14.73 -7.67 0.75
C ALA A 37 14.81 -7.99 2.25
N ALA A 38 13.66 -7.91 2.97
CA ALA A 38 13.55 -8.30 4.37
C ALA A 38 13.31 -9.81 4.59
N GLY A 39 13.34 -10.64 3.53
CA GLY A 39 13.26 -12.09 3.62
C GLY A 39 11.89 -12.71 3.33
N ALA A 40 10.86 -11.92 2.99
CA ALA A 40 9.53 -12.44 2.69
C ALA A 40 9.48 -13.14 1.31
N ARG A 41 8.64 -14.18 1.21
CA ARG A 41 8.14 -14.68 -0.06
C ARG A 41 6.96 -13.81 -0.50
N VAL A 42 7.13 -13.05 -1.58
CA VAL A 42 6.15 -12.05 -2.03
C VAL A 42 5.44 -12.51 -3.29
N LEU A 43 4.13 -12.58 -3.22
CA LEU A 43 3.24 -12.81 -4.34
C LEU A 43 2.79 -11.46 -4.88
N ILE A 44 3.03 -11.15 -6.15
CA ILE A 44 2.55 -9.92 -6.78
C ILE A 44 1.51 -10.23 -7.84
N ALA A 45 0.38 -9.52 -7.79
CA ALA A 45 -0.70 -9.73 -8.73
C ALA A 45 -1.16 -8.42 -9.38
N SER A 46 -1.43 -8.45 -10.67
CA SER A 46 -2.13 -7.38 -11.39
C SER A 46 -2.83 -7.96 -12.63
N ARG A 47 -3.69 -7.16 -13.28
CA ARG A 47 -4.35 -7.58 -14.53
C ARG A 47 -3.39 -7.93 -15.66
N LYS A 48 -2.12 -7.53 -15.58
CA LYS A 48 -1.05 -7.82 -16.55
C LYS A 48 -0.10 -8.85 -15.95
N ALA A 49 -0.39 -10.14 -16.15
CA ALA A 49 0.43 -11.25 -15.65
C ALA A 49 1.89 -11.10 -16.07
N ASP A 50 2.14 -10.93 -17.37
CA ASP A 50 3.49 -10.81 -17.93
C ASP A 50 4.31 -9.70 -17.25
N ALA A 51 3.66 -8.57 -16.90
CA ALA A 51 4.33 -7.48 -16.21
C ALA A 51 4.67 -7.84 -14.74
N CYS A 52 3.85 -8.66 -14.08
CA CYS A 52 4.15 -9.17 -12.75
C CYS A 52 5.30 -10.17 -12.79
N GLU A 53 5.29 -11.09 -13.75
CA GLU A 53 6.35 -12.09 -13.95
C GLU A 53 7.70 -11.43 -14.25
N ALA A 54 7.71 -10.43 -15.15
CA ALA A 54 8.93 -9.68 -15.48
C ALA A 54 9.50 -8.95 -14.25
N VAL A 55 8.64 -8.26 -13.48
CA VAL A 55 9.07 -7.55 -12.27
C VAL A 55 9.54 -8.52 -11.19
N ALA A 56 8.90 -9.68 -11.05
CA ALA A 56 9.34 -10.72 -10.12
C ALA A 56 10.75 -11.21 -10.48
N ALA A 57 11.01 -11.49 -11.78
CA ALA A 57 12.33 -11.88 -12.26
C ALA A 57 13.39 -10.79 -12.01
N GLU A 58 13.06 -9.51 -12.28
CA GLU A 58 13.94 -8.37 -12.03
C GLU A 58 14.33 -8.28 -10.54
N ILE A 59 13.35 -8.36 -9.62
CA ILE A 59 13.62 -8.27 -8.18
C ILE A 59 14.44 -9.46 -7.70
N ASN A 60 14.12 -10.68 -8.14
CA ASN A 60 14.89 -11.88 -7.78
C ASN A 60 16.34 -11.80 -8.28
N ALA A 61 16.58 -11.19 -9.43
CA ALA A 61 17.93 -10.98 -9.98
C ALA A 61 18.78 -10.01 -9.13
N LEU A 62 18.17 -9.20 -8.25
CA LEU A 62 18.90 -8.34 -7.30
C LEU A 62 19.52 -9.14 -6.15
N GLY A 63 19.22 -10.44 -6.00
CA GLY A 63 19.74 -11.26 -4.91
C GLY A 63 19.13 -10.93 -3.55
N VAL A 64 17.85 -10.57 -3.51
CA VAL A 64 17.11 -10.30 -2.26
C VAL A 64 17.07 -11.54 -1.37
N ALA A 65 16.96 -11.35 -0.04
CA ALA A 65 16.94 -12.44 0.93
C ALA A 65 15.71 -13.36 0.82
N GLY A 66 14.58 -12.82 0.36
CA GLY A 66 13.35 -13.57 0.08
C GLY A 66 13.18 -13.91 -1.39
N SER A 67 11.96 -13.91 -1.87
CA SER A 67 11.64 -14.16 -3.29
C SER A 67 10.37 -13.44 -3.72
N VAL A 68 10.21 -13.25 -5.04
CA VAL A 68 9.00 -12.67 -5.64
C VAL A 68 8.45 -13.59 -6.71
N GLU A 69 7.13 -13.80 -6.72
CA GLU A 69 6.39 -14.52 -7.75
C GLU A 69 5.31 -13.62 -8.33
N GLY A 70 5.20 -13.54 -9.66
CA GLY A 70 4.23 -12.73 -10.37
C GLY A 70 3.14 -13.54 -11.05
N PHE A 71 1.89 -13.04 -11.06
CA PHE A 71 0.78 -13.65 -11.78
C PHE A 71 -0.36 -12.66 -12.08
N GLY A 72 -1.36 -13.13 -12.84
CA GLY A 72 -2.55 -12.35 -13.18
C GLY A 72 -3.56 -12.28 -12.04
N GLY A 73 -4.21 -11.11 -11.85
CA GLY A 73 -5.29 -10.96 -10.89
C GLY A 73 -6.02 -9.63 -11.04
N ASP A 74 -7.34 -9.66 -10.89
CA ASP A 74 -8.18 -8.46 -10.92
C ASP A 74 -8.97 -8.34 -9.61
N VAL A 75 -8.92 -7.16 -8.99
CA VAL A 75 -9.63 -6.85 -7.75
C VAL A 75 -10.81 -5.89 -7.99
N ALA A 76 -11.12 -5.57 -9.24
CA ALA A 76 -12.21 -4.65 -9.58
C ALA A 76 -13.56 -5.33 -9.70
N THR A 77 -13.60 -6.67 -9.80
CA THR A 77 -14.83 -7.46 -9.97
C THR A 77 -14.87 -8.64 -9.01
N GLU A 78 -16.06 -9.10 -8.67
CA GLU A 78 -16.25 -10.25 -7.79
C GLU A 78 -15.60 -11.52 -8.34
N ASP A 79 -15.79 -11.81 -9.64
CA ASP A 79 -15.21 -12.99 -10.28
C ASP A 79 -13.67 -12.89 -10.36
N GLY A 80 -13.14 -11.68 -10.60
CA GLY A 80 -11.69 -11.43 -10.56
C GLY A 80 -11.11 -11.69 -9.18
N ILE A 81 -11.81 -11.28 -8.11
CA ILE A 81 -11.39 -11.55 -6.73
C ILE A 81 -11.43 -13.05 -6.43
N LYS A 82 -12.49 -13.76 -6.82
CA LYS A 82 -12.59 -15.23 -6.65
C LYS A 82 -11.43 -15.96 -7.34
N ALA A 83 -11.13 -15.58 -8.59
CA ALA A 83 -10.01 -16.15 -9.34
C ALA A 83 -8.66 -15.83 -8.67
N LEU A 84 -8.44 -14.59 -8.21
CA LEU A 84 -7.23 -14.18 -7.52
C LEU A 84 -7.05 -14.96 -6.20
N VAL A 85 -8.10 -15.15 -5.42
CA VAL A 85 -8.07 -15.91 -4.17
C VAL A 85 -7.73 -17.37 -4.44
N ALA A 86 -8.34 -18.01 -5.44
CA ALA A 86 -8.00 -19.39 -5.84
C ALA A 86 -6.55 -19.53 -6.26
N GLU A 87 -6.00 -18.55 -7.00
CA GLU A 87 -4.60 -18.53 -7.42
C GLU A 87 -3.64 -18.37 -6.23
N VAL A 88 -4.00 -17.53 -5.24
CA VAL A 88 -3.21 -17.41 -4.01
C VAL A 88 -3.26 -18.71 -3.21
N GLN A 89 -4.43 -19.33 -3.06
CA GLN A 89 -4.62 -20.60 -2.35
C GLN A 89 -3.86 -21.76 -2.99
N SER A 90 -3.69 -21.77 -4.32
CA SER A 90 -2.88 -22.78 -5.01
C SER A 90 -1.37 -22.67 -4.68
N ARG A 91 -0.91 -21.50 -4.21
CA ARG A 91 0.50 -21.20 -3.94
C ARG A 91 0.86 -21.26 -2.47
N THR A 92 -0.11 -21.07 -1.57
CA THR A 92 0.16 -21.04 -0.13
C THR A 92 -1.08 -21.40 0.70
N ASP A 93 -0.86 -22.06 1.83
CA ASP A 93 -1.87 -22.40 2.84
C ASP A 93 -2.01 -21.31 3.93
N ARG A 94 -1.15 -20.28 3.92
CA ARG A 94 -1.14 -19.17 4.89
C ARG A 94 -0.67 -17.87 4.26
N LEU A 95 -1.23 -16.75 4.70
CA LEU A 95 -0.86 -15.42 4.25
C LEU A 95 -0.56 -14.53 5.45
N HIS A 96 0.71 -14.15 5.62
CA HIS A 96 1.14 -13.33 6.75
C HIS A 96 0.90 -11.84 6.52
N ILE A 97 1.00 -11.38 5.27
CA ILE A 97 0.90 -9.97 4.89
C ILE A 97 0.00 -9.85 3.66
N LEU A 98 -1.07 -9.07 3.76
CA LEU A 98 -1.88 -8.62 2.63
C LEU A 98 -1.66 -7.12 2.44
N MET A 99 -1.09 -6.72 1.30
CA MET A 99 -1.01 -5.32 0.91
C MET A 99 -2.02 -5.00 -0.18
N ASN A 100 -3.06 -4.29 0.17
CA ASN A 100 -4.07 -3.77 -0.74
C ASN A 100 -3.56 -2.48 -1.40
N ASN A 101 -2.79 -2.63 -2.48
CA ASN A 101 -2.18 -1.50 -3.20
C ASN A 101 -2.86 -1.22 -4.55
N ALA A 102 -3.51 -2.20 -5.18
CA ALA A 102 -4.22 -1.97 -6.43
C ALA A 102 -5.19 -0.79 -6.32
N GLY A 103 -5.09 0.14 -7.25
CA GLY A 103 -5.91 1.35 -7.24
C GLY A 103 -5.74 2.14 -8.53
N ARG A 104 -6.62 3.12 -8.70
CA ARG A 104 -6.60 4.06 -9.83
C ARG A 104 -7.01 5.45 -9.36
N THR A 105 -6.66 6.44 -10.15
CA THR A 105 -7.12 7.81 -10.00
C THR A 105 -7.94 8.24 -11.21
N TRP A 106 -8.74 9.25 -11.03
CA TRP A 106 -9.43 9.98 -12.09
C TRP A 106 -9.52 11.43 -11.70
N GLY A 107 -9.44 12.33 -12.71
CA GLY A 107 -9.56 13.76 -12.50
C GLY A 107 -10.28 14.45 -13.66
N ALA A 108 -11.20 15.35 -13.31
CA ALA A 108 -11.89 16.27 -14.23
C ALA A 108 -12.34 17.51 -13.45
N PRO A 109 -12.56 18.66 -14.11
CA PRO A 109 -13.15 19.85 -13.49
C PRO A 109 -14.50 19.55 -12.84
N LEU A 110 -14.91 20.32 -11.83
CA LEU A 110 -16.15 20.09 -11.08
C LEU A 110 -17.40 20.01 -11.99
N GLY A 111 -17.45 20.83 -13.03
CA GLY A 111 -18.58 20.83 -13.99
C GLY A 111 -18.55 19.68 -15.02
N GLU A 112 -17.46 18.91 -15.09
CA GLU A 112 -17.24 17.90 -16.14
C GLU A 112 -16.94 16.51 -15.59
N HIS A 113 -17.05 16.30 -14.26
CA HIS A 113 -16.72 15.04 -13.64
C HIS A 113 -17.79 13.98 -13.94
N PRO A 114 -17.49 12.91 -14.72
CA PRO A 114 -18.51 11.97 -15.17
C PRO A 114 -18.99 11.08 -14.03
N TYR A 115 -20.30 10.74 -14.04
CA TYR A 115 -20.94 9.93 -13.01
C TYR A 115 -20.29 8.54 -12.89
N ASP A 116 -20.03 7.89 -14.02
CA ASP A 116 -19.47 6.53 -14.07
C ASP A 116 -18.03 6.42 -13.57
N ALA A 117 -17.31 7.55 -13.47
CA ALA A 117 -15.97 7.56 -12.87
C ALA A 117 -16.01 7.21 -11.37
N TRP A 118 -17.09 7.55 -10.67
CA TRP A 118 -17.30 7.21 -9.27
C TRP A 118 -17.37 5.71 -9.08
N ASP A 119 -18.28 5.03 -9.79
CA ASP A 119 -18.49 3.59 -9.66
C ASP A 119 -17.21 2.80 -9.98
N LYS A 120 -16.59 3.12 -11.10
CA LYS A 120 -15.34 2.47 -11.52
C LYS A 120 -14.20 2.65 -10.51
N LEU A 121 -14.17 3.77 -9.83
CA LEU A 121 -13.10 4.08 -8.90
C LEU A 121 -13.37 3.49 -7.51
N LEU A 122 -14.60 3.61 -7.01
CA LEU A 122 -14.99 3.03 -5.73
C LEU A 122 -14.97 1.50 -5.77
N SER A 123 -15.40 0.88 -6.88
CA SER A 123 -15.34 -0.58 -7.06
C SER A 123 -13.92 -1.12 -6.88
N LEU A 124 -12.91 -0.44 -7.47
CA LEU A 124 -11.53 -0.89 -7.34
C LEU A 124 -10.90 -0.48 -6.00
N ASN A 125 -10.98 0.81 -5.65
CA ASN A 125 -10.20 1.37 -4.54
C ASN A 125 -10.78 1.03 -3.16
N VAL A 126 -12.09 0.71 -3.08
CA VAL A 126 -12.80 0.50 -1.80
C VAL A 126 -13.42 -0.89 -1.76
N THR A 127 -14.38 -1.17 -2.64
CA THR A 127 -15.15 -2.43 -2.62
C THR A 127 -14.25 -3.64 -2.84
N GLY A 128 -13.39 -3.59 -3.87
CA GLY A 128 -12.47 -4.68 -4.19
C GLY A 128 -11.45 -4.95 -3.08
N MET A 129 -10.93 -3.88 -2.46
CA MET A 129 -10.04 -3.99 -1.30
C MET A 129 -10.71 -4.71 -0.12
N PHE A 130 -11.94 -4.34 0.20
CA PHE A 130 -12.71 -4.96 1.28
C PHE A 130 -12.97 -6.45 0.98
N HIS A 131 -13.53 -6.75 -0.20
CA HIS A 131 -13.87 -8.12 -0.56
C HIS A 131 -12.66 -9.05 -0.69
N LEU A 132 -11.51 -8.54 -1.17
CA LEU A 132 -10.28 -9.31 -1.18
C LEU A 132 -9.81 -9.63 0.25
N THR A 133 -9.82 -8.64 1.15
CA THR A 133 -9.46 -8.85 2.56
C THR A 133 -10.38 -9.89 3.21
N GLN A 134 -11.70 -9.77 3.01
CA GLN A 134 -12.69 -10.72 3.50
C GLN A 134 -12.44 -12.14 2.96
N SER A 135 -12.19 -12.28 1.66
CA SER A 135 -12.00 -13.59 1.03
C SER A 135 -10.69 -14.28 1.42
N LEU A 136 -9.65 -13.51 1.76
CA LEU A 136 -8.36 -14.02 2.23
C LEU A 136 -8.29 -14.20 3.75
N LEU A 137 -9.35 -13.88 4.49
CA LEU A 137 -9.40 -14.01 5.94
C LEU A 137 -8.99 -15.41 6.45
N PRO A 138 -9.41 -16.54 5.84
CA PRO A 138 -8.95 -17.86 6.27
C PRO A 138 -7.43 -18.04 6.22
N LEU A 139 -6.76 -17.52 5.17
CA LEU A 139 -5.30 -17.60 5.04
C LEU A 139 -4.57 -16.68 6.02
N LEU A 140 -5.13 -15.50 6.33
CA LEU A 140 -4.60 -14.59 7.34
C LEU A 140 -4.70 -15.22 8.73
N LEU A 141 -5.82 -15.86 9.06
CA LEU A 141 -6.02 -16.57 10.33
C LEU A 141 -5.07 -17.78 10.47
N ALA A 142 -4.79 -18.48 9.37
CA ALA A 142 -3.85 -19.60 9.37
C ALA A 142 -2.38 -19.18 9.57
N ALA A 143 -2.07 -17.90 9.31
CA ALA A 143 -0.71 -17.38 9.41
C ALA A 143 -0.37 -16.78 10.77
N LYS A 144 -1.36 -16.29 11.51
CA LYS A 144 -1.15 -15.63 12.81
C LYS A 144 -0.66 -16.59 13.88
N THR A 145 0.14 -16.08 14.81
CA THR A 145 0.51 -16.77 16.06
C THR A 145 0.13 -15.90 17.26
N ASP A 146 0.28 -16.40 18.47
CA ASP A 146 -0.03 -15.62 19.68
C ASP A 146 0.87 -14.39 19.82
N ASP A 147 2.13 -14.50 19.34
CA ASP A 147 3.14 -13.43 19.47
C ASP A 147 3.31 -12.60 18.19
N ASP A 148 2.73 -13.02 17.06
CA ASP A 148 2.95 -12.38 15.78
C ASP A 148 1.66 -12.41 14.93
N PRO A 149 0.86 -11.34 14.97
CA PRO A 149 -0.38 -11.24 14.21
C PRO A 149 -0.12 -11.27 12.70
N ALA A 150 -1.13 -11.64 11.91
CA ALA A 150 -1.11 -11.36 10.48
C ALA A 150 -1.30 -9.85 10.22
N ARG A 151 -0.93 -9.38 9.05
CA ARG A 151 -0.89 -7.96 8.69
C ARG A 151 -1.76 -7.67 7.47
N VAL A 152 -2.60 -6.66 7.57
CA VAL A 152 -3.24 -6.03 6.42
C VAL A 152 -2.73 -4.60 6.33
N VAL A 153 -2.15 -4.23 5.18
CA VAL A 153 -1.69 -2.87 4.90
C VAL A 153 -2.44 -2.32 3.69
N ASN A 154 -3.24 -1.30 3.91
CA ASN A 154 -3.99 -0.63 2.86
C ASN A 154 -3.21 0.57 2.32
N VAL A 155 -3.27 0.81 1.01
CA VAL A 155 -2.67 2.00 0.41
C VAL A 155 -3.72 3.10 0.28
N GLY A 156 -3.68 4.01 1.25
CA GLY A 156 -4.43 5.25 1.24
C GLY A 156 -3.83 6.30 0.30
N SER A 157 -3.83 7.54 0.74
CA SER A 157 -3.17 8.68 0.11
C SER A 157 -3.18 9.85 1.09
N VAL A 158 -2.22 10.77 0.99
CA VAL A 158 -2.30 12.07 1.66
C VAL A 158 -3.61 12.80 1.33
N MET A 159 -4.17 12.59 0.15
CA MET A 159 -5.47 13.16 -0.27
C MET A 159 -6.69 12.55 0.43
N GLY A 160 -6.52 11.49 1.20
CA GLY A 160 -7.56 10.97 2.09
C GLY A 160 -7.73 11.79 3.36
N ASP A 161 -6.70 12.54 3.76
CA ASP A 161 -6.69 13.35 4.99
C ASP A 161 -6.78 14.86 4.69
N ILE A 162 -6.18 15.32 3.59
CA ILE A 162 -6.13 16.75 3.27
C ILE A 162 -6.80 17.06 1.94
N PRO A 163 -7.50 18.20 1.81
CA PRO A 163 -8.20 18.60 0.60
C PRO A 163 -7.24 19.24 -0.44
N LYS A 164 -6.09 18.59 -0.67
CA LYS A 164 -5.11 19.03 -1.69
C LYS A 164 -5.28 18.18 -2.95
N GLY A 165 -6.14 18.54 -3.83
CA GLY A 165 -6.31 17.81 -5.08
C GLY A 165 -7.48 18.37 -5.86
N THR A 166 -7.18 19.37 -6.65
CA THR A 166 -8.14 19.87 -7.62
C THR A 166 -8.49 18.77 -8.62
N MET A 167 -9.76 18.69 -9.01
CA MET A 167 -10.27 17.77 -10.03
C MET A 167 -10.29 16.27 -9.69
N THR A 168 -9.76 15.83 -8.55
CA THR A 168 -9.68 14.40 -8.19
C THR A 168 -10.69 13.99 -7.12
N TYR A 169 -11.93 14.46 -7.21
CA TYR A 169 -12.97 14.32 -6.18
C TYR A 169 -13.23 12.87 -5.76
N SER A 170 -13.57 12.01 -6.71
CA SER A 170 -13.84 10.59 -6.45
C SER A 170 -12.62 9.86 -5.88
N TYR A 171 -11.42 10.23 -6.31
CA TYR A 171 -10.19 9.66 -5.77
C TYR A 171 -9.97 10.04 -4.30
N ALA A 172 -10.05 11.33 -3.97
CA ALA A 172 -9.89 11.81 -2.60
C ALA A 172 -10.91 11.16 -1.66
N VAL A 173 -12.19 11.11 -2.07
CA VAL A 173 -13.25 10.42 -1.32
C VAL A 173 -12.93 8.94 -1.13
N SER A 174 -12.48 8.23 -2.18
CA SER A 174 -12.12 6.83 -2.05
C SER A 174 -10.97 6.60 -1.07
N LYS A 175 -9.99 7.50 -1.03
CA LYS A 175 -8.84 7.39 -0.11
C LYS A 175 -9.22 7.74 1.34
N GLY A 176 -10.13 8.69 1.54
CA GLY A 176 -10.77 8.91 2.86
C GLY A 176 -11.56 7.69 3.33
N ALA A 177 -12.31 7.04 2.41
CA ALA A 177 -13.01 5.79 2.70
C ALA A 177 -12.05 4.66 3.09
N VAL A 178 -10.90 4.52 2.39
CA VAL A 178 -9.84 3.54 2.74
C VAL A 178 -9.30 3.80 4.15
N HIS A 179 -9.05 5.06 4.52
CA HIS A 179 -8.57 5.41 5.86
C HIS A 179 -9.59 5.05 6.94
N HIS A 180 -10.88 5.35 6.72
CA HIS A 180 -11.92 5.00 7.67
C HIS A 180 -12.12 3.49 7.76
N MET A 181 -12.19 2.79 6.62
CA MET A 181 -12.30 1.33 6.56
C MET A 181 -11.12 0.63 7.25
N THR A 182 -9.91 1.17 7.16
CA THR A 182 -8.74 0.67 7.89
C THR A 182 -9.00 0.64 9.40
N ARG A 183 -9.59 1.71 9.96
CA ARG A 183 -9.93 1.78 11.39
C ARG A 183 -11.06 0.81 11.77
N VAL A 184 -12.10 0.70 10.92
CA VAL A 184 -13.20 -0.26 11.14
C VAL A 184 -12.68 -1.69 11.14
N LEU A 185 -11.95 -2.09 10.09
CA LEU A 185 -11.37 -3.44 10.00
C LEU A 185 -10.36 -3.72 11.11
N SER A 186 -9.61 -2.70 11.55
CA SER A 186 -8.69 -2.85 12.69
C SER A 186 -9.44 -3.23 13.97
N ASN A 187 -10.57 -2.60 14.24
CA ASN A 187 -11.39 -2.92 15.40
C ASN A 187 -11.93 -4.35 15.36
N ASP A 188 -12.39 -4.79 14.20
CA ASP A 188 -13.01 -6.10 14.04
C ASP A 188 -12.00 -7.25 13.97
N LEU A 189 -10.81 -7.02 13.38
CA LEU A 189 -9.82 -8.06 13.13
C LEU A 189 -8.73 -8.16 14.20
N ALA A 190 -8.51 -7.12 15.02
CA ALA A 190 -7.52 -7.18 16.11
C ALA A 190 -7.80 -8.29 17.13
N PRO A 191 -9.05 -8.53 17.59
CA PRO A 191 -9.34 -9.68 18.46
C PRO A 191 -9.07 -11.03 17.82
N MET A 192 -9.00 -11.07 16.48
CA MET A 192 -8.70 -12.27 15.70
C MET A 192 -7.19 -12.46 15.45
N GLY A 193 -6.33 -11.59 15.99
CA GLY A 193 -4.89 -11.64 15.79
C GLY A 193 -4.43 -11.12 14.43
N ILE A 194 -5.11 -10.13 13.88
CA ILE A 194 -4.76 -9.49 12.60
C ILE A 194 -4.69 -7.98 12.82
N THR A 195 -3.55 -7.35 12.52
CA THR A 195 -3.46 -5.89 12.52
C THR A 195 -3.85 -5.33 11.16
N VAL A 196 -4.53 -4.19 11.15
CA VAL A 196 -4.93 -3.49 9.93
C VAL A 196 -4.45 -2.05 10.00
N ASN A 197 -3.56 -1.67 9.09
CA ASN A 197 -3.01 -0.32 9.00
C ASN A 197 -3.08 0.20 7.57
N ALA A 198 -2.86 1.49 7.38
CA ALA A 198 -2.68 2.07 6.06
C ALA A 198 -1.39 2.89 6.00
N ILE A 199 -0.77 2.93 4.83
CA ILE A 199 0.16 3.99 4.46
C ILE A 199 -0.59 5.05 3.68
N ALA A 200 -0.25 6.33 3.88
CA ALA A 200 -0.83 7.47 3.16
C ALA A 200 0.25 8.20 2.37
N PRO A 201 0.56 7.74 1.14
CA PRO A 201 1.62 8.32 0.33
C PRO A 201 1.30 9.73 -0.16
N GLY A 202 2.34 10.57 -0.22
CA GLY A 202 2.42 11.78 -1.02
C GLY A 202 2.89 11.47 -2.45
N PRO A 203 3.68 12.36 -3.10
CA PRO A 203 4.18 12.15 -4.45
C PRO A 203 5.31 11.10 -4.47
N PHE A 204 5.07 10.01 -5.19
CA PHE A 204 6.04 8.97 -5.54
C PHE A 204 6.06 8.78 -7.06
N VAL A 205 7.22 8.45 -7.61
CA VAL A 205 7.35 8.15 -9.04
C VAL A 205 6.61 6.85 -9.35
N SER A 206 5.61 6.93 -10.24
CA SER A 206 4.80 5.78 -10.64
C SER A 206 4.18 6.03 -12.02
N LYS A 207 3.56 5.01 -12.62
CA LYS A 207 2.75 5.22 -13.86
C LYS A 207 1.58 6.17 -13.61
N MET A 208 1.00 6.17 -12.41
CA MET A 208 -0.11 7.05 -12.04
C MET A 208 0.29 8.52 -11.98
N THR A 209 1.54 8.81 -11.63
CA THR A 209 2.09 10.15 -11.45
C THR A 209 3.02 10.57 -12.61
N ALA A 210 3.13 9.73 -13.66
CA ALA A 210 4.04 10.00 -14.79
C ALA A 210 3.77 11.32 -15.49
N PHE A 211 2.52 11.79 -15.51
CA PHE A 211 2.18 13.11 -16.05
C PHE A 211 2.88 14.28 -15.34
N ALA A 212 3.31 14.10 -14.09
CA ALA A 212 3.94 15.12 -13.26
C ALA A 212 5.37 14.77 -12.82
N LEU A 213 5.74 13.49 -12.80
CA LEU A 213 7.00 13.01 -12.20
C LEU A 213 7.89 12.23 -13.17
N ALA A 214 7.60 12.26 -14.49
CA ALA A 214 8.35 11.51 -15.49
C ALA A 214 9.80 11.96 -15.60
N ASP A 215 10.04 13.26 -15.51
CA ASP A 215 11.35 13.88 -15.65
C ASP A 215 11.83 14.56 -14.34
N GLU A 216 13.05 15.05 -14.36
CA GLU A 216 13.67 15.70 -13.18
C GLU A 216 13.01 17.04 -12.86
N GLU A 217 12.58 17.82 -13.86
CA GLU A 217 11.91 19.10 -13.65
C GLU A 217 10.54 18.90 -12.98
N GLY A 218 9.75 17.93 -13.44
CA GLY A 218 8.47 17.57 -12.82
C GLY A 218 8.65 17.12 -11.39
N ARG A 219 9.66 16.29 -11.11
CA ARG A 219 10.00 15.87 -9.73
C ARG A 219 10.38 17.07 -8.88
N ARG A 220 11.21 17.99 -9.38
CA ARG A 220 11.60 19.21 -8.67
C ARG A 220 10.40 20.14 -8.39
N LYS A 221 9.50 20.32 -9.35
CA LYS A 221 8.26 21.10 -9.16
C LYS A 221 7.35 20.47 -8.11
N SER A 222 7.17 19.15 -8.17
CA SER A 222 6.35 18.43 -7.18
C SER A 222 6.96 18.47 -5.78
N ALA A 223 8.30 18.41 -5.67
CA ALA A 223 9.05 18.52 -4.42
C ALA A 223 8.85 19.86 -3.70
N GLN A 224 8.60 20.95 -4.44
CA GLN A 224 8.30 22.28 -3.86
C GLN A 224 7.02 22.28 -2.99
N GLY A 225 6.07 21.39 -3.29
CA GLY A 225 4.86 21.21 -2.49
C GLY A 225 5.00 20.26 -1.30
N VAL A 226 6.19 19.70 -1.09
CA VAL A 226 6.50 18.76 -0.01
C VAL A 226 7.41 19.44 1.01
N PRO A 227 7.06 19.52 2.30
CA PRO A 227 7.90 20.17 3.32
C PRO A 227 9.34 19.64 3.40
N LEU A 228 9.56 18.32 3.20
CA LEU A 228 10.90 17.74 3.14
C LEU A 228 11.66 18.04 1.83
N GLY A 229 11.08 18.80 0.89
CA GLY A 229 11.75 19.25 -0.34
C GLY A 229 12.07 18.15 -1.35
N ARG A 230 11.49 16.95 -1.21
CA ARG A 230 11.69 15.83 -2.14
C ARG A 230 10.43 14.98 -2.34
N VAL A 231 10.38 14.25 -3.44
CA VAL A 231 9.42 13.15 -3.63
C VAL A 231 9.87 11.91 -2.85
N GLY A 232 8.94 11.00 -2.60
CA GLY A 232 9.25 9.74 -1.91
C GLY A 232 10.07 8.77 -2.78
N THR A 233 10.86 7.93 -2.14
CA THR A 233 11.76 6.94 -2.73
C THR A 233 11.36 5.51 -2.36
N PRO A 234 11.93 4.47 -3.02
CA PRO A 234 11.67 3.08 -2.65
C PRO A 234 11.99 2.76 -1.19
N GLU A 235 13.03 3.37 -0.64
CA GLU A 235 13.47 3.17 0.76
C GLU A 235 12.41 3.69 1.75
N ASP A 236 11.70 4.78 1.43
CA ASP A 236 10.62 5.30 2.27
C ASP A 236 9.46 4.28 2.38
N VAL A 237 9.13 3.61 1.26
CA VAL A 237 8.10 2.55 1.23
C VAL A 237 8.60 1.30 1.97
N ALA A 238 9.82 0.86 1.68
CA ALA A 238 10.41 -0.34 2.28
C ALA A 238 10.50 -0.21 3.80
N GLY A 239 11.04 0.89 4.32
CA GLY A 239 11.17 1.13 5.75
C GLY A 239 9.83 1.13 6.49
N ALA A 240 8.82 1.79 5.93
CA ALA A 240 7.47 1.79 6.51
C ALA A 240 6.84 0.39 6.54
N LEU A 241 6.99 -0.40 5.47
CA LEU A 241 6.43 -1.74 5.41
C LEU A 241 7.18 -2.74 6.28
N GLN A 242 8.51 -2.67 6.35
CA GLN A 242 9.30 -3.48 7.27
C GLN A 242 8.91 -3.20 8.73
N TYR A 243 8.65 -1.93 9.09
CA TYR A 243 8.11 -1.60 10.40
C TYR A 243 6.71 -2.17 10.62
N LEU A 244 5.73 -1.89 9.75
CA LEU A 244 4.35 -2.34 9.94
C LEU A 244 4.19 -3.86 9.86
N CYS A 245 5.01 -4.54 9.07
CA CYS A 245 4.89 -5.97 8.81
C CYS A 245 5.81 -6.84 9.68
N GLY A 246 6.86 -6.26 10.26
CA GLY A 246 7.77 -6.92 11.19
C GLY A 246 7.22 -7.00 12.61
N ARG A 247 8.01 -7.59 13.50
CA ARG A 247 7.68 -7.67 14.95
C ARG A 247 7.60 -6.30 15.60
N GLY A 248 8.38 -5.32 15.10
CA GLY A 248 8.33 -3.94 15.60
C GLY A 248 6.99 -3.26 15.45
N GLY A 249 6.18 -3.68 14.46
CA GLY A 249 4.82 -3.19 14.23
C GLY A 249 3.71 -4.08 14.80
N ALA A 250 4.02 -5.14 15.53
CA ALA A 250 3.04 -6.13 16.00
C ALA A 250 1.93 -5.53 16.90
N TYR A 251 2.21 -4.42 17.57
CA TYR A 251 1.25 -3.72 18.44
C TYR A 251 0.62 -2.48 17.79
N VAL A 252 0.81 -2.31 16.47
CA VAL A 252 0.25 -1.18 15.70
C VAL A 252 -0.93 -1.66 14.89
N SER A 253 -2.13 -1.15 15.19
CA SER A 253 -3.36 -1.43 14.44
C SER A 253 -4.25 -0.20 14.40
N GLY A 254 -4.91 0.05 13.27
CA GLY A 254 -5.76 1.23 13.03
C GLY A 254 -4.99 2.49 12.63
N ALA A 255 -3.67 2.43 12.50
CA ALA A 255 -2.85 3.57 12.13
C ALA A 255 -2.98 3.92 10.64
N ILE A 256 -2.98 5.21 10.36
CA ILE A 256 -2.76 5.77 9.02
C ILE A 256 -1.38 6.42 9.06
N LEU A 257 -0.38 5.74 8.48
CA LEU A 257 1.01 6.20 8.49
C LEU A 257 1.28 7.12 7.30
N PRO A 258 1.51 8.43 7.52
CA PRO A 258 1.81 9.34 6.42
C PRO A 258 3.20 9.07 5.83
N LEU A 259 3.26 8.82 4.53
CA LEU A 259 4.49 8.77 3.73
C LEU A 259 4.50 9.92 2.75
N SER A 260 4.49 11.16 3.25
CA SER A 260 4.19 12.34 2.45
C SER A 260 5.17 13.50 2.65
N GLY A 261 6.27 13.27 3.37
CA GLY A 261 7.26 14.31 3.64
C GLY A 261 6.69 15.53 4.39
N GLY A 262 5.66 15.33 5.22
CA GLY A 262 5.05 16.39 6.04
C GLY A 262 3.86 17.09 5.36
N MET A 263 3.41 16.66 4.18
CA MET A 263 2.31 17.35 3.47
C MET A 263 0.99 17.42 4.27
N GLN A 264 0.70 16.38 5.06
CA GLN A 264 -0.54 16.34 5.87
C GLN A 264 -0.54 17.35 7.03
N SER A 265 0.64 17.84 7.44
CA SER A 265 0.81 18.81 8.52
C SER A 265 1.11 20.21 8.01
N ASN A 266 1.19 20.39 6.68
CA ASN A 266 1.54 21.66 6.07
C ASN A 266 0.28 22.57 6.01
N ALA A 267 0.16 23.47 6.98
CA ALA A 267 -0.82 24.55 6.95
C ALA A 267 -0.31 25.68 6.05
N PRO A 268 -1.13 26.23 5.15
CA PRO A 268 -0.74 27.39 4.35
C PRO A 268 -0.70 28.65 5.23
N GLY A 269 0.45 29.32 5.26
CA GLY A 269 0.64 30.63 5.92
C GLY A 269 0.88 30.55 7.44
N SER A 270 1.43 31.61 7.99
CA SER A 270 1.51 31.84 9.42
C SER A 270 0.15 32.32 9.96
N LEU A 271 -0.22 31.90 11.17
CA LEU A 271 -1.41 32.44 11.88
C LEU A 271 -1.18 33.91 12.28
N PHE A 272 0.04 34.35 12.26
CA PHE A 272 0.45 35.74 12.55
C PHE A 272 1.33 36.26 11.42
N ASN A 273 1.14 37.50 11.01
CA ASN A 273 2.04 38.15 10.06
C ASN A 273 3.46 38.15 10.61
N GLU A 274 4.40 37.52 9.89
CA GLU A 274 5.84 37.42 10.28
C GLU A 274 6.61 38.68 9.90
N ASP A 275 6.01 39.86 9.92
CA ASP A 275 6.69 41.14 9.85
C ASP A 275 7.09 41.63 11.27
N LEU A 276 7.78 40.75 12.00
CA LEU A 276 8.43 41.11 13.28
C LEU A 276 9.93 40.80 13.21
#